data_b35abaadf7bb75137332cfb49989cab5
#
_entry.id   b35abaadf7bb75137332cfb49989cab5
#
_cell.length_a   1.000
_cell.length_b   1.000
_cell.length_c   1.000
_cell.angle_alpha   90.00
_cell.angle_beta   90.00
_cell.angle_gamma   90.00
#
_symmetry.space_group_name_H-M   'P 1'
#
loop_
_entity.id
_entity.type
_entity.pdbx_description
1 polymer ?
#
loop_
_entity_poly.entity_id
_entity_poly.type
_entity_poly.pdbx_seq_one_letter_code
_entity_poly.pdbx_strand_id
1 'polypeptide(L)'
;RICWNTDSHMLRREGVPDTFEFAGSVIFITNIKFDNVRSKKLRDHLEALESRCHYIDLTIDTLREKLLRIQQIVKDGMLNNYALPEGTQQEVVQYIWDNKRRLREISLRTVLKIADLAKAFPDTWKDMAGSTVLKPV
;
A
#
# COMPACT_ATOMS: atom_id res chain seq x y z
N ARG A 1 -23.05 -11.58 -16.62
CA ARG A 1 -23.81 -10.31 -16.68
C ARG A 1 -23.94 -9.81 -15.25
N ILE A 2 -23.27 -8.72 -14.93
CA ILE A 2 -23.34 -8.09 -13.60
C ILE A 2 -24.23 -6.86 -13.78
N CYS A 3 -25.28 -6.77 -12.98
CA CYS A 3 -26.13 -5.60 -12.92
C CYS A 3 -25.77 -4.81 -11.66
N TRP A 4 -25.37 -3.57 -11.83
CA TRP A 4 -25.05 -2.66 -10.73
C TRP A 4 -26.27 -1.79 -10.42
N ASN A 5 -26.57 -1.67 -9.13
CA ASN A 5 -27.64 -0.80 -8.67
C ASN A 5 -27.04 0.49 -8.08
N THR A 6 -27.39 1.63 -8.65
CA THR A 6 -26.88 2.94 -8.23
C THR A 6 -27.94 3.64 -7.37
N ASP A 7 -27.97 3.33 -6.09
CA ASP A 7 -28.93 3.89 -5.13
C ASP A 7 -28.55 5.27 -4.58
N SER A 8 -27.45 5.85 -5.03
CA SER A 8 -26.98 7.13 -4.53
C SER A 8 -27.81 8.30 -5.10
N HIS A 9 -28.39 9.10 -4.23
CA HIS A 9 -29.10 10.34 -4.58
C HIS A 9 -28.24 11.33 -5.40
N MET A 10 -26.92 11.34 -5.20
CA MET A 10 -25.99 12.20 -5.94
C MET A 10 -25.84 11.73 -7.38
N LEU A 11 -25.71 10.43 -7.61
CA LEU A 11 -25.56 9.85 -8.95
C LEU A 11 -26.82 10.04 -9.81
N ARG A 12 -28.02 10.03 -9.20
CA ARG A 12 -29.28 10.33 -9.90
C ARG A 12 -29.33 11.76 -10.42
N ARG A 13 -28.77 12.73 -9.66
CA ARG A 13 -28.69 14.13 -10.10
C ARG A 13 -27.78 14.33 -11.29
N GLU A 14 -26.76 13.49 -11.44
CA GLU A 14 -25.81 13.52 -12.55
C GLU A 14 -26.28 12.72 -13.78
N GLY A 15 -27.51 12.20 -13.76
CA GLY A 15 -28.07 11.44 -14.86
C GLY A 15 -27.51 10.03 -15.04
N VAL A 16 -26.86 9.49 -14.01
CA VAL A 16 -26.38 8.11 -14.02
C VAL A 16 -27.59 7.17 -13.91
N PRO A 17 -27.75 6.16 -14.78
CA PRO A 17 -28.87 5.24 -14.71
C PRO A 17 -28.85 4.41 -13.43
N ASP A 18 -30.03 4.08 -12.90
CA ASP A 18 -30.18 3.25 -11.70
C ASP A 18 -29.56 1.86 -11.86
N THR A 19 -29.53 1.34 -13.06
CA THR A 19 -28.92 0.05 -13.41
C THR A 19 -28.23 0.13 -14.77
N PHE A 20 -27.13 -0.59 -14.91
CA PHE A 20 -26.43 -0.71 -16.18
C PHE A 20 -25.84 -2.11 -16.36
N GLU A 21 -25.64 -2.51 -17.62
CA GLU A 21 -24.94 -3.76 -17.93
C GLU A 21 -23.43 -3.56 -17.86
N PHE A 22 -22.75 -4.47 -17.19
CA PHE A 22 -21.31 -4.50 -17.09
C PHE A 22 -20.77 -5.84 -17.60
N ALA A 23 -19.94 -5.78 -18.63
CA ALA A 23 -19.34 -6.96 -19.28
C ALA A 23 -17.85 -7.16 -18.94
N GLY A 24 -17.32 -6.39 -18.01
CA GLY A 24 -15.92 -6.44 -17.59
C GLY A 24 -15.67 -7.38 -16.41
N SER A 25 -14.44 -7.35 -15.92
CA SER A 25 -14.02 -7.98 -14.66
C SER A 25 -13.89 -6.92 -13.56
N VAL A 26 -14.06 -7.33 -12.31
CA VAL A 26 -13.94 -6.45 -11.14
C VAL A 26 -12.85 -6.99 -10.23
N ILE A 27 -11.96 -6.10 -9.82
CA ILE A 27 -10.94 -6.38 -8.80
C ILE A 27 -11.27 -5.53 -7.57
N PHE A 28 -11.51 -6.20 -6.44
CA PHE A 28 -11.70 -5.54 -5.16
C PHE A 28 -10.35 -5.47 -4.43
N ILE A 29 -9.96 -4.27 -4.02
CA ILE A 29 -8.75 -4.05 -3.23
C ILE A 29 -9.16 -3.40 -1.91
N THR A 30 -8.77 -4.01 -0.79
CA THR A 30 -9.10 -3.50 0.55
C THR A 30 -7.97 -3.76 1.53
N ASN A 31 -7.86 -2.92 2.55
CA ASN A 31 -7.00 -3.13 3.72
C ASN A 31 -7.81 -3.62 4.95
N ILE A 32 -9.08 -3.94 4.76
CA ILE A 32 -9.95 -4.44 5.84
C ILE A 32 -9.62 -5.91 6.08
N LYS A 33 -9.27 -6.25 7.32
CA LYS A 33 -9.20 -7.65 7.77
C LYS A 33 -10.63 -8.11 8.08
N PHE A 34 -11.13 -9.07 7.31
CA PHE A 34 -12.52 -9.54 7.40
C PHE A 34 -12.86 -10.07 8.80
N ASP A 35 -11.92 -10.76 9.46
CA ASP A 35 -12.09 -11.27 10.82
C ASP A 35 -12.34 -10.18 11.88
N ASN A 36 -11.88 -8.94 11.61
CA ASN A 36 -11.99 -7.82 12.54
C ASN A 36 -13.24 -6.95 12.31
N VAL A 37 -14.09 -7.32 11.35
CA VAL A 37 -15.30 -6.55 11.03
C VAL A 37 -16.37 -6.78 12.10
N ARG A 38 -16.72 -5.71 12.83
CA ARG A 38 -17.73 -5.78 13.90
C ARG A 38 -19.17 -5.79 13.38
N SER A 39 -19.44 -5.11 12.27
CA SER A 39 -20.78 -5.06 11.68
C SER A 39 -21.13 -6.40 11.04
N LYS A 40 -22.17 -7.08 11.58
CA LYS A 40 -22.66 -8.35 11.04
C LYS A 40 -23.03 -8.21 9.55
N LYS A 41 -23.79 -7.17 9.21
CA LYS A 41 -24.23 -6.92 7.82
C LYS A 41 -23.04 -6.78 6.86
N LEU A 42 -21.99 -6.06 7.27
CA LEU A 42 -20.79 -5.90 6.44
C LEU A 42 -20.02 -7.22 6.33
N ARG A 43 -19.93 -8.00 7.40
CA ARG A 43 -19.29 -9.32 7.38
C ARG A 43 -20.00 -10.26 6.42
N ASP A 44 -21.34 -10.35 6.48
CA ASP A 44 -22.14 -11.20 5.60
C ASP A 44 -21.91 -10.82 4.12
N HIS A 45 -21.77 -9.52 3.80
CA HIS A 45 -21.44 -9.07 2.45
C HIS A 45 -20.02 -9.44 2.01
N LEU A 46 -19.03 -9.32 2.90
CA LEU A 46 -17.64 -9.67 2.61
C LEU A 46 -17.49 -11.18 2.41
N GLU A 47 -18.13 -12.00 3.24
CA GLU A 47 -18.17 -13.47 3.08
C GLU A 47 -18.82 -13.87 1.75
N ALA A 48 -19.89 -13.17 1.35
CA ALA A 48 -20.54 -13.39 0.07
C ALA A 48 -19.65 -13.01 -1.12
N LEU A 49 -18.82 -11.99 -1.01
CA LEU A 49 -17.81 -11.62 -2.01
C LEU A 49 -16.70 -12.67 -2.07
N GLU A 50 -16.13 -13.05 -0.91
CA GLU A 50 -15.07 -14.04 -0.81
C GLU A 50 -15.48 -15.37 -1.46
N SER A 51 -16.71 -15.83 -1.23
CA SER A 51 -17.23 -17.07 -1.80
C SER A 51 -17.40 -17.04 -3.34
N ARG A 52 -17.45 -15.84 -3.95
CA ARG A 52 -17.70 -15.65 -5.40
C ARG A 52 -16.48 -15.17 -6.18
N CYS A 53 -15.41 -14.79 -5.48
CA CYS A 53 -14.21 -14.23 -6.07
C CYS A 53 -12.98 -15.11 -5.76
N HIS A 54 -11.93 -14.96 -6.52
CA HIS A 54 -10.61 -15.47 -6.11
C HIS A 54 -10.08 -14.55 -5.01
N TYR A 55 -10.10 -15.03 -3.77
CA TYR A 55 -9.56 -14.30 -2.62
C TYR A 55 -8.05 -14.47 -2.53
N ILE A 56 -7.33 -13.36 -2.47
CA ILE A 56 -5.88 -13.34 -2.31
C ILE A 56 -5.56 -12.49 -1.09
N ASP A 57 -5.03 -13.12 -0.05
CA ASP A 57 -4.50 -12.41 1.11
C ASP A 57 -3.03 -12.06 0.88
N LEU A 58 -2.75 -10.76 0.83
CA LEU A 58 -1.41 -10.21 0.71
C LEU A 58 -0.87 -9.69 2.04
N THR A 59 -1.48 -10.10 3.16
CA THR A 59 -1.06 -9.66 4.49
C THR A 59 0.37 -10.13 4.78
N ILE A 60 1.22 -9.20 5.18
CA ILE A 60 2.59 -9.47 5.62
C ILE A 60 2.67 -9.07 7.09
N ASP A 61 2.74 -10.04 7.98
CA ASP A 61 2.61 -9.81 9.42
C ASP A 61 3.97 -9.61 10.11
N THR A 62 5.01 -10.31 9.67
CA THR A 62 6.29 -10.23 10.35
C THR A 62 7.15 -9.08 9.86
N LEU A 63 7.93 -8.50 10.78
CA LEU A 63 8.92 -7.47 10.49
C LEU A 63 9.90 -7.92 9.40
N ARG A 64 10.36 -9.16 9.50
CA ARG A 64 11.32 -9.75 8.54
C ARG A 64 10.75 -9.82 7.13
N GLU A 65 9.52 -10.30 7.00
CA GLU A 65 8.84 -10.41 5.69
C GLU A 65 8.63 -9.04 5.06
N LYS A 66 8.22 -8.02 5.85
CA LYS A 66 8.10 -6.64 5.38
C LYS A 66 9.42 -6.10 4.82
N LEU A 67 10.52 -6.35 5.50
CA LEU A 67 11.86 -5.93 5.07
C LEU A 67 12.30 -6.65 3.81
N LEU A 68 12.12 -7.98 3.74
CA LEU A 68 12.44 -8.76 2.55
C LEU A 68 11.60 -8.32 1.34
N ARG A 69 10.31 -8.02 1.57
CA ARG A 69 9.43 -7.52 0.50
C ARG A 69 9.88 -6.16 0.00
N ILE A 70 10.27 -5.25 0.88
CA ILE A 70 10.85 -3.95 0.50
C ILE A 70 12.10 -4.17 -0.36
N GLN A 71 13.03 -5.00 0.10
CA GLN A 71 14.26 -5.30 -0.62
C GLN A 71 13.97 -5.85 -2.02
N GLN A 72 13.04 -6.79 -2.15
CA GLN A 72 12.64 -7.37 -3.43
C GLN A 72 12.07 -6.30 -4.37
N ILE A 73 11.12 -5.50 -3.90
CA ILE A 73 10.44 -4.49 -4.73
C ILE A 73 11.42 -3.39 -5.19
N VAL A 74 12.36 -2.98 -4.33
CA VAL A 74 13.41 -2.04 -4.73
C VAL A 74 14.33 -2.67 -5.79
N LYS A 75 14.73 -3.93 -5.60
CA LYS A 75 15.52 -4.69 -6.57
C LYS A 75 14.79 -4.82 -7.91
N ASP A 76 13.48 -5.00 -7.89
CA ASP A 76 12.63 -5.10 -9.09
C ASP A 76 12.42 -3.74 -9.79
N GLY A 77 13.02 -2.67 -9.29
CA GLY A 77 13.11 -1.38 -9.98
C GLY A 77 12.18 -0.30 -9.48
N MET A 78 11.59 -0.42 -8.29
CA MET A 78 10.69 0.59 -7.72
C MET A 78 11.30 2.01 -7.71
N LEU A 79 12.61 2.13 -7.51
CA LEU A 79 13.31 3.42 -7.42
C LEU A 79 14.02 3.82 -8.73
N ASN A 80 13.88 3.07 -9.81
CA ASN A 80 14.60 3.36 -11.07
C ASN A 80 14.26 4.75 -11.64
N ASN A 81 13.01 5.19 -11.50
CA ASN A 81 12.55 6.49 -11.99
C ASN A 81 13.00 7.67 -11.10
N TYR A 82 13.59 7.40 -9.93
CA TYR A 82 14.09 8.47 -9.04
C TYR A 82 15.41 9.09 -9.51
N ALA A 83 16.13 8.41 -10.42
CA ALA A 83 17.46 8.83 -10.88
C ALA A 83 18.41 9.14 -9.70
N LEU A 84 18.44 8.25 -8.70
CA LEU A 84 19.31 8.37 -7.55
C LEU A 84 20.78 8.09 -7.98
N PRO A 85 21.76 8.69 -7.28
CA PRO A 85 23.17 8.34 -7.47
C PRO A 85 23.42 6.84 -7.34
N GLU A 86 24.49 6.36 -7.99
CA GLU A 86 24.86 4.96 -7.93
C GLU A 86 25.06 4.51 -6.47
N GLY A 87 24.55 3.33 -6.16
CA GLY A 87 24.61 2.77 -4.79
C GLY A 87 23.57 3.32 -3.81
N THR A 88 22.97 4.47 -4.06
CA THR A 88 22.03 5.09 -3.11
C THR A 88 20.77 4.26 -2.87
N GLN A 89 20.30 3.51 -3.88
CA GLN A 89 19.15 2.61 -3.69
C GLN A 89 19.44 1.54 -2.63
N GLN A 90 20.65 0.95 -2.67
CA GLN A 90 21.11 -0.03 -1.70
C GLN A 90 21.27 0.60 -0.32
N GLU A 91 21.78 1.83 -0.25
CA GLU A 91 21.91 2.55 1.01
C GLU A 91 20.55 2.87 1.65
N VAL A 92 19.54 3.22 0.87
CA VAL A 92 18.17 3.42 1.35
C VAL A 92 17.63 2.13 1.99
N VAL A 93 17.78 0.99 1.30
CA VAL A 93 17.36 -0.31 1.84
C VAL A 93 18.14 -0.64 3.12
N GLN A 94 19.46 -0.45 3.12
CA GLN A 94 20.31 -0.72 4.27
C GLN A 94 19.92 0.16 5.47
N TYR A 95 19.67 1.44 5.24
CA TYR A 95 19.19 2.36 6.28
C TYR A 95 17.90 1.88 6.95
N ILE A 96 16.96 1.34 6.15
CA ILE A 96 15.71 0.77 6.67
C ILE A 96 15.99 -0.48 7.53
N TRP A 97 16.90 -1.36 7.07
CA TRP A 97 17.30 -2.55 7.83
C TRP A 97 17.93 -2.21 9.16
N ASP A 98 18.84 -1.25 9.18
CA ASP A 98 19.58 -0.84 10.39
C ASP A 98 18.65 -0.18 11.42
N ASN A 99 17.68 0.59 10.94
CA ASN A 99 16.73 1.32 11.78
C ASN A 99 15.37 0.63 11.98
N LYS A 100 15.23 -0.65 11.61
CA LYS A 100 13.95 -1.39 11.57
C LYS A 100 13.11 -1.31 12.85
N ARG A 101 13.75 -1.23 14.03
CA ARG A 101 13.04 -1.15 15.32
C ARG A 101 12.60 0.26 15.68
N ARG A 102 13.24 1.26 15.10
CA ARG A 102 13.00 2.67 15.37
C ARG A 102 12.09 3.31 14.33
N LEU A 103 11.88 2.69 13.17
CA LEU A 103 10.96 3.21 12.16
C LEU A 103 9.54 3.35 12.72
N ARG A 104 8.88 4.46 12.40
CA ARG A 104 7.46 4.69 12.72
C ARG A 104 6.58 3.70 11.99
N GLU A 105 6.94 3.40 10.76
CA GLU A 105 6.23 2.48 9.89
C GLU A 105 7.23 1.79 8.95
N ILE A 106 7.03 0.50 8.72
CA ILE A 106 7.77 -0.26 7.71
C ILE A 106 6.82 -0.54 6.55
N SER A 107 6.95 0.29 5.53
CA SER A 107 6.10 0.24 4.34
C SER A 107 6.85 0.76 3.11
N LEU A 108 6.31 0.51 1.94
CA LEU A 108 6.83 1.09 0.69
C LEU A 108 6.77 2.62 0.68
N ARG A 109 5.81 3.22 1.40
CA ARG A 109 5.75 4.69 1.57
C ARG A 109 6.97 5.24 2.31
N THR A 110 7.47 4.49 3.28
CA THR A 110 8.71 4.88 4.00
C THR A 110 9.90 4.84 3.06
N VAL A 111 9.99 3.83 2.17
CA VAL A 111 11.04 3.78 1.14
C VAL A 111 10.99 5.01 0.25
N LEU A 112 9.81 5.38 -0.27
CA LEU A 112 9.65 6.55 -1.13
C LEU A 112 10.03 7.85 -0.42
N LYS A 113 9.60 8.05 0.83
CA LYS A 113 9.97 9.22 1.64
C LYS A 113 11.49 9.35 1.79
N ILE A 114 12.18 8.25 2.05
CA ILE A 114 13.65 8.26 2.17
C ILE A 114 14.30 8.50 0.81
N ALA A 115 13.77 7.93 -0.26
CA ALA A 115 14.27 8.16 -1.61
C ALA A 115 14.08 9.62 -2.07
N ASP A 116 12.97 10.27 -1.72
CA ASP A 116 12.74 11.70 -1.95
C ASP A 116 13.81 12.55 -1.25
N LEU A 117 14.12 12.23 0.02
CA LEU A 117 15.18 12.91 0.77
C LEU A 117 16.56 12.66 0.16
N ALA A 118 16.88 11.42 -0.23
CA ALA A 118 18.14 11.07 -0.84
C ALA A 118 18.34 11.76 -2.20
N LYS A 119 17.26 11.97 -2.95
CA LYS A 119 17.29 12.71 -4.21
C LYS A 119 17.52 14.21 -3.99
N ALA A 120 16.80 14.80 -3.01
CA ALA A 120 16.85 16.23 -2.77
C ALA A 120 18.10 16.67 -2.00
N PHE A 121 18.64 15.82 -1.13
CA PHE A 121 19.74 16.13 -0.20
C PHE A 121 20.75 14.96 -0.14
N PRO A 122 21.52 14.70 -1.21
CA PRO A 122 22.38 13.51 -1.32
C PRO A 122 23.35 13.34 -0.14
N ASP A 123 23.89 14.44 0.39
CA ASP A 123 24.92 14.40 1.45
C ASP A 123 24.34 14.29 2.86
N THR A 124 23.11 14.72 3.10
CA THR A 124 22.52 14.84 4.46
C THR A 124 21.22 14.06 4.65
N TRP A 125 20.79 13.30 3.66
CA TRP A 125 19.50 12.61 3.70
C TRP A 125 19.33 11.65 4.89
N LYS A 126 20.42 11.04 5.39
CA LYS A 126 20.36 10.11 6.52
C LYS A 126 19.95 10.81 7.81
N ASP A 127 20.45 12.01 8.05
CA ASP A 127 20.09 12.84 9.21
C ASP A 127 18.65 13.33 9.10
N MET A 128 18.25 13.76 7.91
CA MET A 128 16.87 14.18 7.62
C MET A 128 15.88 13.02 7.75
N ALA A 129 16.23 11.84 7.25
CA ALA A 129 15.45 10.62 7.43
C ALA A 129 15.31 10.26 8.92
N GLY A 130 16.39 10.43 9.71
CA GLY A 130 16.34 10.24 11.15
C GLY A 130 15.25 11.07 11.83
N SER A 131 15.11 12.32 11.44
CA SER A 131 14.09 13.23 12.00
C SER A 131 12.67 12.95 11.50
N THR A 132 12.54 12.45 10.27
CA THR A 132 11.22 12.32 9.60
C THR A 132 10.59 10.93 9.79
N VAL A 133 11.35 9.85 9.63
CA VAL A 133 10.80 8.49 9.60
C VAL A 133 11.07 7.67 10.86
N LEU A 134 12.00 8.12 11.74
CA LEU A 134 12.26 7.42 12.99
C LEU A 134 11.36 7.94 14.14
N LYS A 135 11.13 7.08 15.11
CA LYS A 135 10.54 7.46 16.39
C LYS A 135 11.55 8.32 17.17
N PRO A 136 11.10 9.36 17.89
CA PRO A 136 11.97 10.08 18.80
C PRO A 136 12.56 9.11 19.83
N VAL A 137 13.77 9.40 20.27
CA VAL A 137 14.46 8.65 21.34
C VAL A 137 13.84 9.04 22.68
#